data_bfb61cab8559744b1cb2053306e79963
#
_entry.id   bfb61cab8559744b1cb2053306e79963
#
_cell.length_a   1.000
_cell.length_b   1.000
_cell.length_c   1.000
_cell.angle_alpha   90.00
_cell.angle_beta   90.00
_cell.angle_gamma   90.00
#
_symmetry.space_group_name_H-M   'P 1'
#
loop_
_entity.id
_entity.type
_entity.pdbx_description
1 polymer ?
#
loop_
_entity_poly.entity_id
_entity_poly.type
_entity_poly.pdbx_seq_one_letter_code
_entity_poly.pdbx_strand_id
1 'polypeptide(L)'
;MTGAPDGAAVRAVAAVDLGATSGRVMIGRIGPQTLELELVSRFPNGPVETPEGLRWDFDALFENVVRGLAKAVRREPSIESIGIDAWAVDYGLLHDGVLLAPPFHYRDGRTSRGVEEVHARVPFSDLYARNGLQFLPFNTLYQYRADARTSDADTALLIPDLIAYLLTGVRAAERTNASTTGLLDVHTREWDIDLAHALGIPSGMLPAIVDPGTVLGTLTPGMAARIGADLPVIAVGSHDTASAVVAVPMTSPDAAYISCGTWGLVGVEIAEPVLSDATREANFTHELGVDGGIRFLHNVTGLWLLSETVRAWEAEDGAKIDLPALLEAASAVDGPVPVFDANDPSLSAPGEMPTRIADVLRAQGHAVPDGRAAFARSIIESIAAAFAGAIRSAAELSGRPIRTIHLVGGGSLNRVLCQATADRSGVPVLAGPVEATALGNVLVQARTLGAVPSTLEELRALVSRTHSPERYTPRP
;
A
#
# COMPACT_ATOMS: atom_id res chain seq x y z
N MET A 1 -31.28 -17.45 10.24
CA MET A 1 -31.68 -16.78 8.97
C MET A 1 -32.32 -15.46 9.34
N THR A 2 -31.53 -14.42 9.51
CA THR A 2 -32.02 -13.03 9.61
C THR A 2 -31.69 -12.40 8.26
N GLY A 3 -32.73 -12.33 7.41
CA GLY A 3 -32.65 -11.70 6.10
C GLY A 3 -32.21 -10.25 6.25
N ALA A 4 -31.24 -9.82 5.44
CA ALA A 4 -30.98 -8.41 5.25
C ALA A 4 -32.28 -7.70 4.86
N PRO A 5 -32.56 -6.48 5.35
CA PRO A 5 -33.75 -5.75 4.96
C PRO A 5 -33.73 -5.49 3.45
N ASP A 6 -34.67 -6.10 2.75
CA ASP A 6 -34.96 -5.77 1.35
C ASP A 6 -35.33 -4.28 1.29
N GLY A 7 -34.44 -3.45 0.72
CA GLY A 7 -34.71 -2.02 0.53
C GLY A 7 -33.69 -1.07 1.15
N ALA A 8 -32.50 -1.51 1.60
CA ALA A 8 -31.45 -0.57 2.02
C ALA A 8 -31.06 0.31 0.82
N ALA A 9 -31.18 1.64 0.97
CA ALA A 9 -30.85 2.61 -0.07
C ALA A 9 -29.35 2.55 -0.39
N VAL A 10 -29.00 2.74 -1.67
CA VAL A 10 -27.62 2.96 -2.09
C VAL A 10 -27.13 4.26 -1.44
N ARG A 11 -26.00 4.20 -0.76
CA ARG A 11 -25.32 5.35 -0.15
C ARG A 11 -24.12 5.77 -0.99
N ALA A 12 -23.74 7.04 -0.87
CA ALA A 12 -22.56 7.59 -1.53
C ALA A 12 -21.52 8.02 -0.49
N VAL A 13 -20.25 7.70 -0.76
CA VAL A 13 -19.12 8.11 0.07
C VAL A 13 -17.97 8.61 -0.82
N ALA A 14 -17.09 9.44 -0.28
CA ALA A 14 -15.88 9.89 -0.96
C ALA A 14 -14.67 9.08 -0.46
N ALA A 15 -13.92 8.48 -1.37
CA ALA A 15 -12.67 7.78 -1.09
C ALA A 15 -11.49 8.59 -1.67
N VAL A 16 -10.51 8.85 -0.81
CA VAL A 16 -9.22 9.43 -1.17
C VAL A 16 -8.19 8.30 -1.10
N ASP A 17 -7.66 7.91 -2.27
CA ASP A 17 -6.67 6.84 -2.43
C ASP A 17 -5.37 7.45 -2.94
N LEU A 18 -4.34 7.46 -2.08
CA LEU A 18 -3.05 8.09 -2.34
C LEU A 18 -1.96 7.05 -2.49
N GLY A 19 -1.54 6.80 -3.71
CA GLY A 19 -0.37 5.98 -3.98
C GLY A 19 0.92 6.81 -4.09
N ALA A 20 2.07 6.14 -4.07
CA ALA A 20 3.38 6.77 -4.15
C ALA A 20 3.64 7.54 -5.47
N THR A 21 2.88 7.30 -6.53
CA THR A 21 3.07 7.95 -7.84
C THR A 21 1.86 8.74 -8.33
N SER A 22 0.69 8.51 -7.76
CA SER A 22 -0.54 9.25 -8.12
C SER A 22 -1.57 9.14 -7.01
N GLY A 23 -2.33 10.23 -6.80
CA GLY A 23 -3.51 10.24 -5.93
C GLY A 23 -4.80 10.26 -6.72
N ARG A 24 -5.88 9.80 -6.11
CA ARG A 24 -7.23 9.75 -6.67
C ARG A 24 -8.26 10.18 -5.64
N VAL A 25 -9.31 10.83 -6.12
CA VAL A 25 -10.55 11.00 -5.35
C VAL A 25 -11.66 10.36 -6.14
N MET A 26 -12.40 9.48 -5.48
CA MET A 26 -13.45 8.67 -6.09
C MET A 26 -14.76 8.82 -5.32
N ILE A 27 -15.88 8.67 -6.00
CA ILE A 27 -17.19 8.47 -5.40
C ILE A 27 -17.46 6.99 -5.38
N GLY A 28 -17.73 6.44 -4.20
CA GLY A 28 -18.23 5.08 -4.03
C GLY A 28 -19.75 5.11 -3.86
N ARG A 29 -20.50 4.32 -4.68
CA ARG A 29 -21.92 4.06 -4.48
C ARG A 29 -22.12 2.64 -4.03
N ILE A 30 -22.70 2.47 -2.86
CA ILE A 30 -22.69 1.18 -2.19
C ILE A 30 -24.02 0.86 -1.52
N GLY A 31 -24.45 -0.39 -1.67
CA GLY A 31 -25.64 -0.98 -1.08
C GLY A 31 -25.56 -2.50 -1.08
N PRO A 32 -26.62 -3.22 -0.68
CA PRO A 32 -26.59 -4.68 -0.53
C PRO A 32 -26.18 -5.46 -1.79
N GLN A 33 -26.41 -4.88 -2.97
CA GLN A 33 -26.08 -5.49 -4.28
C GLN A 33 -25.32 -4.54 -5.21
N THR A 34 -24.93 -3.36 -4.70
CA THR A 34 -24.25 -2.32 -5.46
C THR A 34 -22.90 -2.04 -4.85
N LEU A 35 -21.86 -2.01 -5.67
CA LEU A 35 -20.55 -1.55 -5.31
C LEU A 35 -19.91 -0.95 -6.57
N GLU A 36 -19.99 0.36 -6.69
CA GLU A 36 -19.53 1.10 -7.87
C GLU A 36 -18.56 2.19 -7.47
N LEU A 37 -17.53 2.39 -8.28
CA LEU A 37 -16.58 3.49 -8.14
C LEU A 37 -16.64 4.41 -9.34
N GLU A 38 -16.60 5.70 -9.08
CA GLU A 38 -16.53 6.75 -10.09
C GLU A 38 -15.32 7.63 -9.84
N LEU A 39 -14.36 7.64 -10.77
CA LEU A 39 -13.20 8.50 -10.69
C LEU A 39 -13.60 9.98 -10.88
N VAL A 40 -13.33 10.80 -9.87
CA VAL A 40 -13.62 12.25 -9.90
C VAL A 40 -12.39 13.08 -10.23
N SER A 41 -11.26 12.70 -9.65
CA SER A 41 -9.99 13.40 -9.82
C SER A 41 -8.82 12.41 -9.73
N ARG A 42 -7.84 12.60 -10.62
CA ARG A 42 -6.54 11.93 -10.56
C ARG A 42 -5.46 12.99 -10.72
N PHE A 43 -4.41 12.88 -9.91
CA PHE A 43 -3.31 13.83 -9.92
C PHE A 43 -1.98 13.10 -9.69
N PRO A 44 -0.86 13.63 -10.22
CA PRO A 44 0.45 13.06 -9.97
C PRO A 44 0.84 13.23 -8.51
N ASN A 45 1.63 12.30 -8.00
CA ASN A 45 2.29 12.36 -6.72
C ASN A 45 3.73 11.88 -6.91
N GLY A 46 4.64 12.38 -6.09
CA GLY A 46 6.04 11.98 -6.17
C GLY A 46 6.96 12.88 -5.38
N PRO A 47 8.24 12.49 -5.30
CA PRO A 47 9.23 13.27 -4.57
C PRO A 47 9.64 14.55 -5.29
N VAL A 48 10.03 15.53 -4.49
CA VAL A 48 10.74 16.74 -4.90
C VAL A 48 12.08 16.83 -4.19
N GLU A 49 13.12 17.20 -4.92
CA GLU A 49 14.44 17.46 -4.34
C GLU A 49 14.44 18.80 -3.62
N THR A 50 14.96 18.80 -2.40
CA THR A 50 15.16 20.02 -1.62
C THR A 50 16.61 20.05 -1.09
N PRO A 51 17.11 21.21 -0.62
CA PRO A 51 18.44 21.28 0.01
C PRO A 51 18.62 20.34 1.21
N GLU A 52 17.52 19.92 1.85
CA GLU A 52 17.52 19.07 3.03
C GLU A 52 17.32 17.57 2.70
N GLY A 53 17.09 17.24 1.44
CA GLY A 53 16.83 15.88 0.96
C GLY A 53 15.55 15.75 0.16
N LEU A 54 15.16 14.50 -0.07
CA LEU A 54 14.02 14.15 -0.89
C LEU A 54 12.73 14.26 -0.05
N ARG A 55 11.77 15.06 -0.48
CA ARG A 55 10.51 15.32 0.23
C ARG A 55 9.29 15.11 -0.65
N TRP A 56 8.12 14.95 -0.03
CA TRP A 56 6.85 15.03 -0.71
C TRP A 56 6.46 16.50 -0.94
N ASP A 57 5.89 16.81 -2.11
CA ASP A 57 5.16 18.08 -2.34
C ASP A 57 3.81 18.01 -1.62
N PHE A 58 3.87 18.06 -0.28
CA PHE A 58 2.71 17.79 0.58
C PHE A 58 1.63 18.86 0.43
N ASP A 59 2.01 20.11 0.21
CA ASP A 59 1.05 21.19 0.01
C ASP A 59 0.24 20.98 -1.28
N ALA A 60 0.91 20.64 -2.38
CA ALA A 60 0.22 20.32 -3.63
C ALA A 60 -0.64 19.06 -3.50
N LEU A 61 -0.16 18.04 -2.77
CA LEU A 61 -0.91 16.81 -2.48
C LEU A 61 -2.21 17.14 -1.74
N PHE A 62 -2.12 17.88 -0.62
CA PHE A 62 -3.28 18.25 0.19
C PHE A 62 -4.27 19.14 -0.60
N GLU A 63 -3.78 20.10 -1.35
CA GLU A 63 -4.63 20.96 -2.22
C GLU A 63 -5.35 20.13 -3.30
N ASN A 64 -4.70 19.12 -3.87
CA ASN A 64 -5.35 18.23 -4.83
C ASN A 64 -6.45 17.38 -4.19
N VAL A 65 -6.23 16.89 -2.96
CA VAL A 65 -7.24 16.19 -2.17
C VAL A 65 -8.46 17.07 -1.93
N VAL A 66 -8.28 18.28 -1.40
CA VAL A 66 -9.39 19.21 -1.12
C VAL A 66 -10.16 19.59 -2.38
N ARG A 67 -9.45 19.86 -3.49
CA ARG A 67 -10.10 20.14 -4.79
C ARG A 67 -10.88 18.93 -5.32
N GLY A 68 -10.33 17.74 -5.16
CA GLY A 68 -10.97 16.49 -5.54
C GLY A 68 -12.25 16.23 -4.75
N LEU A 69 -12.21 16.41 -3.42
CA LEU A 69 -13.37 16.29 -2.54
C LEU A 69 -14.45 17.33 -2.88
N ALA A 70 -14.08 18.58 -3.11
CA ALA A 70 -15.03 19.61 -3.54
C ALA A 70 -15.69 19.28 -4.89
N LYS A 71 -14.96 18.65 -5.82
CA LYS A 71 -15.56 18.13 -7.06
C LYS A 71 -16.53 16.98 -6.78
N ALA A 72 -16.15 16.06 -5.91
CA ALA A 72 -16.98 14.90 -5.56
C ALA A 72 -18.33 15.34 -4.96
N VAL A 73 -18.30 16.25 -3.98
CA VAL A 73 -19.51 16.80 -3.33
C VAL A 73 -20.40 17.54 -4.32
N ARG A 74 -19.83 18.33 -5.24
CA ARG A 74 -20.66 19.00 -6.28
C ARG A 74 -21.31 18.01 -7.25
N ARG A 75 -20.63 16.89 -7.54
CA ARG A 75 -21.12 15.87 -8.48
C ARG A 75 -22.13 14.92 -7.85
N GLU A 76 -21.93 14.65 -6.55
CA GLU A 76 -22.78 13.77 -5.75
C GLU A 76 -23.06 14.43 -4.38
N PRO A 77 -24.09 15.29 -4.29
CA PRO A 77 -24.41 15.99 -3.04
C PRO A 77 -24.88 15.06 -1.91
N SER A 78 -25.18 13.79 -2.20
CA SER A 78 -25.57 12.79 -1.21
C SER A 78 -24.40 12.06 -0.54
N ILE A 79 -23.16 12.48 -0.77
CA ILE A 79 -21.99 11.93 -0.06
C ILE A 79 -22.16 12.10 1.44
N GLU A 80 -22.01 11.00 2.18
CA GLU A 80 -22.25 10.95 3.63
C GLU A 80 -20.96 10.92 4.46
N SER A 81 -19.82 10.56 3.88
CA SER A 81 -18.53 10.50 4.59
C SER A 81 -17.33 10.58 3.66
N ILE A 82 -16.15 10.77 4.26
CA ILE A 82 -14.85 10.75 3.59
C ILE A 82 -13.98 9.69 4.27
N GLY A 83 -13.32 8.84 3.48
CA GLY A 83 -12.26 7.94 3.93
C GLY A 83 -10.95 8.23 3.20
N ILE A 84 -9.83 8.07 3.90
CA ILE A 84 -8.50 8.38 3.35
C ILE A 84 -7.57 7.21 3.60
N ASP A 85 -6.96 6.69 2.55
CA ASP A 85 -5.85 5.76 2.61
C ASP A 85 -4.66 6.29 1.82
N ALA A 86 -3.47 5.84 2.20
CA ALA A 86 -2.23 6.23 1.55
C ALA A 86 -1.16 5.13 1.70
N TRP A 87 -0.02 5.36 1.03
CA TRP A 87 1.18 4.57 1.29
C TRP A 87 1.60 4.67 2.75
N ALA A 88 2.29 3.65 3.23
CA ALA A 88 2.75 3.54 4.60
C ALA A 88 4.07 4.31 4.86
N VAL A 89 4.55 4.24 6.07
CA VAL A 89 5.85 4.60 6.64
C VAL A 89 6.20 6.09 6.70
N ASP A 90 5.68 6.94 5.81
CA ASP A 90 5.98 8.36 5.80
C ASP A 90 5.03 9.16 6.69
N TYR A 91 5.52 10.25 7.24
CA TYR A 91 4.84 11.01 8.30
C TYR A 91 5.12 12.51 8.23
N GLY A 92 4.24 13.28 8.86
CA GLY A 92 4.48 14.67 9.23
C GLY A 92 4.68 14.83 10.73
N LEU A 93 5.61 15.70 11.10
CA LEU A 93 5.87 16.11 12.49
C LEU A 93 5.19 17.44 12.77
N LEU A 94 4.43 17.50 13.85
CA LEU A 94 3.73 18.70 14.29
C LEU A 94 4.33 19.22 15.60
N HIS A 95 4.29 20.55 15.76
CA HIS A 95 4.52 21.23 17.02
C HIS A 95 3.43 22.29 17.20
N ASP A 96 2.74 22.29 18.33
CA ASP A 96 1.58 23.13 18.59
C ASP A 96 0.54 23.11 17.46
N GLY A 97 0.37 21.94 16.81
CA GLY A 97 -0.58 21.74 15.72
C GLY A 97 -0.11 22.24 14.35
N VAL A 98 1.11 22.74 14.23
CA VAL A 98 1.68 23.23 12.98
C VAL A 98 2.71 22.21 12.45
N LEU A 99 2.63 21.92 11.14
CA LEU A 99 3.58 21.04 10.48
C LEU A 99 4.98 21.70 10.46
N LEU A 100 5.97 21.02 11.04
CA LEU A 100 7.35 21.56 11.17
C LEU A 100 8.06 21.68 9.80
N ALA A 101 7.78 20.75 8.90
CA ALA A 101 8.30 20.78 7.53
C ALA A 101 7.51 19.81 6.65
N PRO A 102 7.54 19.93 5.31
CA PRO A 102 6.98 18.92 4.43
C PRO A 102 7.56 17.53 4.73
N PRO A 103 6.75 16.45 4.72
CA PRO A 103 7.20 15.09 4.99
C PRO A 103 8.38 14.66 4.10
N PHE A 104 9.33 13.93 4.65
CA PHE A 104 10.34 13.27 3.86
C PHE A 104 9.75 12.14 3.03
N HIS A 105 10.34 11.91 1.87
CA HIS A 105 10.01 10.75 1.05
C HIS A 105 10.80 9.52 1.55
N TYR A 106 10.17 8.35 1.60
CA TYR A 106 10.78 7.12 2.13
C TYR A 106 12.07 6.67 1.39
N ARG A 107 12.26 7.13 0.13
CA ARG A 107 13.51 6.84 -0.63
C ARG A 107 14.62 7.86 -0.37
N ASP A 108 14.47 8.76 0.60
CA ASP A 108 15.52 9.67 1.01
C ASP A 108 16.70 8.92 1.65
N GLY A 109 17.92 9.30 1.30
CA GLY A 109 19.13 8.60 1.73
C GLY A 109 19.47 8.73 3.22
N ARG A 110 18.79 9.62 3.98
CA ARG A 110 19.05 9.84 5.42
C ARG A 110 18.79 8.59 6.26
N THR A 111 17.92 7.70 5.80
CA THR A 111 17.48 6.52 6.54
C THR A 111 18.63 5.56 6.88
N SER A 112 19.70 5.52 6.08
CA SER A 112 20.90 4.70 6.36
C SER A 112 21.47 4.98 7.74
N ARG A 113 21.57 6.26 8.12
CA ARG A 113 22.02 6.67 9.47
C ARG A 113 21.03 6.18 10.54
N GLY A 114 19.73 6.30 10.28
CA GLY A 114 18.70 5.82 11.21
C GLY A 114 18.80 4.32 11.46
N VAL A 115 19.06 3.53 10.43
CA VAL A 115 19.28 2.08 10.55
C VAL A 115 20.50 1.78 11.44
N GLU A 116 21.63 2.44 11.21
CA GLU A 116 22.84 2.27 12.02
C GLU A 116 22.59 2.62 13.50
N GLU A 117 21.98 3.77 13.76
CA GLU A 117 21.67 4.23 15.11
C GLU A 117 20.68 3.33 15.87
N VAL A 118 19.66 2.80 15.17
CA VAL A 118 18.69 1.88 15.77
C VAL A 118 19.34 0.54 16.09
N HIS A 119 20.06 -0.06 15.12
CA HIS A 119 20.66 -1.38 15.32
C HIS A 119 21.84 -1.36 16.31
N ALA A 120 22.49 -0.20 16.52
CA ALA A 120 23.47 -0.05 17.59
C ALA A 120 22.84 -0.09 19.00
N ARG A 121 21.53 0.16 19.13
CA ARG A 121 20.80 0.16 20.41
C ARG A 121 19.99 -1.12 20.61
N VAL A 122 19.31 -1.56 19.57
CA VAL A 122 18.42 -2.72 19.58
C VAL A 122 18.72 -3.56 18.32
N PRO A 123 19.27 -4.78 18.46
CA PRO A 123 19.52 -5.67 17.33
C PRO A 123 18.26 -5.99 16.56
N PHE A 124 18.40 -6.26 15.25
CA PHE A 124 17.22 -6.55 14.41
C PHE A 124 16.43 -7.78 14.89
N SER A 125 17.09 -8.80 15.45
CA SER A 125 16.42 -9.96 16.06
C SER A 125 15.43 -9.54 17.15
N ASP A 126 15.84 -8.60 17.99
CA ASP A 126 15.04 -8.13 19.13
C ASP A 126 13.90 -7.20 18.64
N LEU A 127 14.16 -6.39 17.62
CA LEU A 127 13.12 -5.61 16.95
C LEU A 127 12.05 -6.52 16.35
N TYR A 128 12.48 -7.54 15.59
CA TYR A 128 11.57 -8.48 14.93
C TYR A 128 10.72 -9.27 15.93
N ALA A 129 11.30 -9.66 17.05
CA ALA A 129 10.58 -10.35 18.13
C ALA A 129 9.47 -9.49 18.77
N ARG A 130 9.57 -8.16 18.68
CA ARG A 130 8.60 -7.20 19.23
C ARG A 130 7.56 -6.76 18.21
N ASN A 131 8.00 -6.37 17.02
CA ASN A 131 7.14 -5.76 16.00
C ASN A 131 6.80 -6.67 14.81
N GLY A 132 7.57 -7.75 14.60
CA GLY A 132 7.36 -8.70 13.51
C GLY A 132 7.55 -8.12 12.11
N LEU A 133 8.18 -6.95 11.96
CA LEU A 133 8.26 -6.28 10.66
C LEU A 133 9.46 -6.72 9.83
N GLN A 134 9.22 -6.82 8.53
CA GLN A 134 10.25 -6.92 7.51
C GLN A 134 11.28 -5.79 7.68
N PHE A 135 12.56 -6.11 7.58
CA PHE A 135 13.58 -5.08 7.48
C PHE A 135 13.46 -4.36 6.14
N LEU A 136 13.08 -3.10 6.23
CA LEU A 136 13.16 -2.14 5.13
C LEU A 136 13.84 -0.88 5.68
N PRO A 137 14.89 -0.36 5.03
CA PRO A 137 15.70 0.74 5.60
C PRO A 137 14.90 2.03 5.82
N PHE A 138 13.69 2.10 5.28
CA PHE A 138 12.78 3.23 5.36
C PHE A 138 11.59 3.03 6.31
N ASN A 139 11.53 1.94 7.11
CA ASN A 139 10.49 1.83 8.15
C ASN A 139 10.53 3.05 9.07
N THR A 140 9.38 3.48 9.53
CA THR A 140 9.20 4.78 10.23
C THR A 140 10.15 4.96 11.42
N LEU A 141 10.41 3.89 12.17
CA LEU A 141 11.32 3.96 13.33
C LEU A 141 12.74 4.40 12.93
N TYR A 142 13.25 3.96 11.75
CA TYR A 142 14.54 4.40 11.23
C TYR A 142 14.48 5.85 10.73
N GLN A 143 13.36 6.23 10.12
CA GLN A 143 13.13 7.60 9.67
C GLN A 143 13.09 8.58 10.86
N TYR A 144 12.39 8.23 11.97
CA TYR A 144 12.37 9.06 13.18
C TYR A 144 13.76 9.25 13.77
N ARG A 145 14.60 8.22 13.76
CA ARG A 145 15.98 8.34 14.23
C ARG A 145 16.86 9.21 13.35
N ALA A 146 16.58 9.24 12.05
CA ALA A 146 17.30 10.05 11.08
C ALA A 146 16.83 11.51 11.00
N ASP A 147 15.61 11.83 11.48
CA ASP A 147 15.05 13.17 11.42
C ASP A 147 15.33 13.96 12.71
N ALA A 148 16.16 15.00 12.60
CA ALA A 148 16.51 15.84 13.74
C ALA A 148 15.31 16.56 14.37
N ARG A 149 14.21 16.75 13.62
CA ARG A 149 12.99 17.42 14.11
C ARG A 149 12.13 16.54 15.01
N THR A 150 12.43 15.23 15.06
CA THR A 150 11.70 14.29 15.94
C THR A 150 11.73 14.73 17.41
N SER A 151 12.84 15.35 17.87
CA SER A 151 12.94 15.87 19.25
C SER A 151 12.07 17.09 19.53
N ASP A 152 11.70 17.84 18.50
CA ASP A 152 10.93 19.08 18.62
C ASP A 152 9.43 18.84 18.43
N ALA A 153 9.04 17.66 17.98
CA ALA A 153 7.66 17.32 17.68
C ALA A 153 6.89 16.93 18.94
N ASP A 154 5.65 17.42 19.03
CA ASP A 154 4.67 16.98 20.03
C ASP A 154 3.69 15.94 19.45
N THR A 155 3.65 15.79 18.12
CA THR A 155 2.78 14.83 17.44
C THR A 155 3.42 14.39 16.12
N ALA A 156 3.37 13.09 15.84
CA ALA A 156 3.74 12.51 14.55
C ALA A 156 2.54 11.79 13.95
N LEU A 157 2.18 12.13 12.72
CA LEU A 157 1.05 11.55 12.00
C LEU A 157 1.52 10.95 10.69
N LEU A 158 1.13 9.70 10.41
CA LEU A 158 1.34 9.10 9.10
C LEU A 158 0.53 9.86 8.04
N ILE A 159 0.90 9.76 6.78
CA ILE A 159 0.33 10.63 5.73
C ILE A 159 -1.20 10.66 5.71
N PRO A 160 -1.94 9.53 5.74
CA PRO A 160 -3.41 9.60 5.76
C PRO A 160 -3.96 10.21 7.04
N ASP A 161 -3.33 9.94 8.19
CA ASP A 161 -3.71 10.52 9.49
C ASP A 161 -3.43 12.03 9.52
N LEU A 162 -2.33 12.48 8.91
CA LEU A 162 -2.01 13.90 8.77
C LEU A 162 -3.05 14.63 7.92
N ILE A 163 -3.48 14.03 6.81
CA ILE A 163 -4.55 14.60 5.97
C ILE A 163 -5.88 14.63 6.74
N ALA A 164 -6.22 13.55 7.45
CA ALA A 164 -7.41 13.49 8.28
C ALA A 164 -7.37 14.57 9.39
N TYR A 165 -6.21 14.78 10.02
CA TYR A 165 -5.99 15.86 10.98
C TYR A 165 -6.22 17.24 10.37
N LEU A 166 -5.65 17.53 9.21
CA LEU A 166 -5.82 18.82 8.53
C LEU A 166 -7.28 19.07 8.10
N LEU A 167 -8.05 18.03 7.88
CA LEU A 167 -9.47 18.13 7.57
C LEU A 167 -10.33 18.32 8.81
N THR A 168 -10.02 17.65 9.94
CA THR A 168 -10.90 17.54 11.11
C THR A 168 -10.36 18.20 12.38
N GLY A 169 -9.05 18.41 12.48
CA GLY A 169 -8.38 18.81 13.71
C GLY A 169 -8.12 17.69 14.72
N VAL A 170 -8.52 16.44 14.42
CA VAL A 170 -8.37 15.29 15.31
C VAL A 170 -7.04 14.58 15.09
N ARG A 171 -6.26 14.39 16.15
CA ARG A 171 -4.97 13.68 16.13
C ARG A 171 -5.19 12.23 16.53
N ALA A 172 -5.03 11.32 15.57
CA ALA A 172 -5.15 9.89 15.79
C ALA A 172 -4.18 9.14 14.85
N ALA A 173 -3.81 7.90 15.19
CA ALA A 173 -3.10 6.99 14.32
C ALA A 173 -4.01 5.80 14.00
N GLU A 174 -4.29 5.55 12.73
CA GLU A 174 -5.08 4.39 12.36
C GLU A 174 -4.22 3.13 12.45
N ARG A 175 -4.76 2.10 13.08
CA ARG A 175 -4.07 0.87 13.51
C ARG A 175 -3.36 0.14 12.38
N THR A 176 -3.98 0.02 11.20
CA THR A 176 -3.36 -0.74 10.09
C THR A 176 -2.10 -0.07 9.58
N ASN A 177 -2.08 1.27 9.54
CA ASN A 177 -0.91 2.02 9.13
C ASN A 177 0.09 2.17 10.30
N ALA A 178 -0.38 2.38 11.53
CA ALA A 178 0.47 2.39 12.72
C ALA A 178 1.31 1.10 12.84
N SER A 179 0.76 -0.06 12.43
CA SER A 179 1.47 -1.33 12.43
C SER A 179 2.68 -1.39 11.50
N THR A 180 2.80 -0.46 10.53
CA THR A 180 3.95 -0.40 9.61
C THR A 180 5.12 0.38 10.16
N THR A 181 4.94 1.08 11.28
CA THR A 181 5.95 2.02 11.82
C THR A 181 7.19 1.35 12.43
N GLY A 182 7.05 0.11 12.89
CA GLY A 182 8.06 -0.60 13.68
C GLY A 182 8.02 -0.26 15.17
N LEU A 183 7.09 0.59 15.60
CA LEU A 183 6.89 0.98 17.00
C LEU A 183 5.60 0.42 17.62
N LEU A 184 4.88 -0.42 16.90
CA LEU A 184 3.73 -1.16 17.41
C LEU A 184 4.19 -2.56 17.85
N ASP A 185 3.81 -2.99 19.05
CA ASP A 185 4.02 -4.36 19.50
C ASP A 185 3.01 -5.28 18.81
N VAL A 186 3.50 -6.35 18.18
CA VAL A 186 2.67 -7.23 17.33
C VAL A 186 1.66 -8.05 18.13
N HIS A 187 1.90 -8.28 19.43
CA HIS A 187 1.03 -9.05 20.31
C HIS A 187 -0.02 -8.18 20.98
N THR A 188 0.40 -7.05 21.58
CA THR A 188 -0.53 -6.13 22.26
C THR A 188 -1.27 -5.26 21.27
N ARG A 189 -0.70 -5.02 20.07
CA ARG A 189 -1.23 -4.14 19.02
C ARG A 189 -1.35 -2.68 19.45
N GLU A 190 -0.53 -2.29 20.43
CA GLU A 190 -0.41 -0.94 20.96
C GLU A 190 1.02 -0.43 20.75
N TRP A 191 1.23 0.88 20.95
CA TRP A 191 2.56 1.46 20.86
C TRP A 191 3.51 0.80 21.87
N ASP A 192 4.66 0.35 21.40
CA ASP A 192 5.74 -0.16 22.23
C ASP A 192 6.54 1.02 22.82
N ILE A 193 6.06 1.53 23.94
CA ILE A 193 6.64 2.69 24.61
C ILE A 193 8.06 2.41 25.10
N ASP A 194 8.33 1.19 25.55
CA ASP A 194 9.66 0.78 26.02
C ASP A 194 10.64 0.75 24.86
N LEU A 195 10.23 0.27 23.69
CA LEU A 195 11.03 0.33 22.47
C LEU A 195 11.29 1.77 22.04
N ALA A 196 10.25 2.61 22.01
CA ALA A 196 10.40 4.03 21.68
C ALA A 196 11.44 4.71 22.60
N HIS A 197 11.37 4.48 23.90
CA HIS A 197 12.34 5.00 24.88
C HIS A 197 13.75 4.43 24.65
N ALA A 198 13.90 3.12 24.43
CA ALA A 198 15.20 2.50 24.13
C ALA A 198 15.86 3.10 22.89
N LEU A 199 15.05 3.45 21.90
CA LEU A 199 15.49 4.10 20.66
C LEU A 199 15.69 5.62 20.81
N GLY A 200 15.29 6.23 21.94
CA GLY A 200 15.31 7.67 22.16
C GLY A 200 14.32 8.43 21.26
N ILE A 201 13.20 7.78 20.94
CA ILE A 201 12.07 8.37 20.24
C ILE A 201 11.08 8.90 21.29
N PRO A 202 10.69 10.19 21.24
CA PRO A 202 9.75 10.74 22.22
C PRO A 202 8.38 10.05 22.13
N SER A 203 8.01 9.26 23.13
CA SER A 203 6.73 8.54 23.11
C SER A 203 5.51 9.47 23.16
N GLY A 204 5.67 10.67 23.71
CA GLY A 204 4.61 11.67 23.77
C GLY A 204 4.15 12.18 22.39
N MET A 205 4.93 11.97 21.32
CA MET A 205 4.52 12.35 19.98
C MET A 205 3.64 11.30 19.29
N LEU A 206 3.54 10.09 19.85
CA LEU A 206 2.74 9.00 19.27
C LEU A 206 1.26 9.22 19.67
N PRO A 207 0.35 9.43 18.70
CA PRO A 207 -1.05 9.72 19.00
C PRO A 207 -1.81 8.47 19.45
N ALA A 208 -3.02 8.65 19.96
CA ALA A 208 -3.90 7.53 20.29
C ALA A 208 -4.21 6.70 19.05
N ILE A 209 -4.15 5.37 19.20
CA ILE A 209 -4.49 4.43 18.13
C ILE A 209 -6.01 4.31 18.04
N VAL A 210 -6.50 4.30 16.80
CA VAL A 210 -7.92 4.08 16.49
C VAL A 210 -8.08 2.92 15.50
N ASP A 211 -9.20 2.24 15.58
CA ASP A 211 -9.52 1.14 14.69
C ASP A 211 -10.21 1.62 13.40
N PRO A 212 -10.06 0.89 12.28
CA PRO A 212 -10.85 1.12 11.09
C PRO A 212 -12.35 1.10 11.39
N GLY A 213 -13.09 2.06 10.84
CA GLY A 213 -14.50 2.29 11.13
C GLY A 213 -14.75 3.36 12.19
N THR A 214 -13.71 3.86 12.87
CA THR A 214 -13.85 4.97 13.83
C THR A 214 -14.18 6.27 13.09
N VAL A 215 -15.21 6.98 13.56
CA VAL A 215 -15.50 8.35 13.10
C VAL A 215 -14.52 9.30 13.81
N LEU A 216 -13.58 9.87 13.06
CA LEU A 216 -12.55 10.77 13.59
C LEU A 216 -13.11 12.13 13.99
N GLY A 217 -14.17 12.58 13.30
CA GLY A 217 -14.80 13.89 13.51
C GLY A 217 -15.40 14.39 12.20
N THR A 218 -16.02 15.59 12.25
CA THR A 218 -16.47 16.30 11.05
C THR A 218 -15.40 17.25 10.56
N LEU A 219 -15.55 17.71 9.33
CA LEU A 219 -14.66 18.71 8.74
C LEU A 219 -14.64 19.97 9.62
N THR A 220 -13.47 20.60 9.74
CA THR A 220 -13.39 21.93 10.34
C THR A 220 -14.24 22.93 9.53
N PRO A 221 -14.77 24.02 10.15
CA PRO A 221 -15.59 25.00 9.42
C PRO A 221 -14.89 25.54 8.15
N GLY A 222 -13.57 25.73 8.20
CA GLY A 222 -12.77 26.17 7.05
C GLY A 222 -12.73 25.12 5.93
N MET A 223 -12.61 23.85 6.27
CA MET A 223 -12.61 22.75 5.28
C MET A 223 -14.01 22.49 4.75
N ALA A 224 -15.03 22.50 5.60
CA ALA A 224 -16.42 22.40 5.18
C ALA A 224 -16.80 23.49 4.15
N ALA A 225 -16.37 24.72 4.38
CA ALA A 225 -16.59 25.83 3.42
C ALA A 225 -15.83 25.61 2.09
N ARG A 226 -14.60 25.09 2.14
CA ARG A 226 -13.78 24.80 0.93
C ARG A 226 -14.32 23.63 0.12
N ILE A 227 -14.77 22.57 0.79
CA ILE A 227 -15.27 21.34 0.16
C ILE A 227 -16.73 21.51 -0.27
N GLY A 228 -17.52 22.30 0.45
CA GLY A 228 -18.92 22.60 0.15
C GLY A 228 -19.92 21.71 0.86
N ALA A 229 -19.51 20.96 1.91
CA ALA A 229 -20.36 20.14 2.75
C ALA A 229 -19.71 19.96 4.13
N ASP A 230 -20.50 19.71 5.16
CA ASP A 230 -20.03 19.30 6.48
C ASP A 230 -20.15 17.77 6.59
N LEU A 231 -19.02 17.09 6.44
CA LEU A 231 -18.96 15.65 6.33
C LEU A 231 -18.07 15.05 7.43
N PRO A 232 -18.45 13.89 7.98
CA PRO A 232 -17.55 13.12 8.85
C PRO A 232 -16.41 12.49 8.05
N VAL A 233 -15.24 12.39 8.68
CA VAL A 233 -14.12 11.59 8.22
C VAL A 233 -14.09 10.29 9.01
N ILE A 234 -14.09 9.17 8.30
CA ILE A 234 -14.05 7.82 8.87
C ILE A 234 -12.66 7.24 8.64
N ALA A 235 -12.02 6.77 9.70
CA ALA A 235 -10.80 5.97 9.59
C ALA A 235 -11.13 4.68 8.84
N VAL A 236 -10.42 4.43 7.76
CA VAL A 236 -10.51 3.19 6.98
C VAL A 236 -9.25 2.37 7.23
N GLY A 237 -9.00 1.28 6.51
CA GLY A 237 -7.66 0.72 6.49
C GLY A 237 -6.72 1.74 5.85
N SER A 238 -6.12 2.62 6.65
CA SER A 238 -5.45 3.80 6.12
C SER A 238 -4.10 3.48 5.44
N HIS A 239 -3.52 2.31 5.69
CA HIS A 239 -2.52 1.73 4.79
C HIS A 239 -3.24 1.21 3.53
N ASP A 240 -2.88 1.74 2.35
CA ASP A 240 -3.52 1.41 1.05
C ASP A 240 -3.70 -0.10 0.83
N THR A 241 -2.68 -0.90 1.19
CA THR A 241 -2.76 -2.35 1.10
C THR A 241 -3.73 -2.95 2.11
N ALA A 242 -3.91 -2.39 3.31
CA ALA A 242 -4.91 -2.87 4.25
C ALA A 242 -6.32 -2.67 3.69
N SER A 243 -6.59 -1.52 3.10
CA SER A 243 -7.82 -1.28 2.36
C SER A 243 -7.96 -2.23 1.17
N ALA A 244 -6.91 -2.41 0.35
CA ALA A 244 -6.96 -3.32 -0.79
C ALA A 244 -7.35 -4.75 -0.37
N VAL A 245 -6.79 -5.26 0.73
CA VAL A 245 -7.06 -6.63 1.22
C VAL A 245 -8.52 -6.82 1.67
N VAL A 246 -9.19 -5.77 2.14
CA VAL A 246 -10.64 -5.82 2.40
C VAL A 246 -11.42 -6.18 1.13
N ALA A 247 -11.03 -5.61 0.00
CA ALA A 247 -11.69 -5.81 -1.29
C ALA A 247 -11.14 -7.00 -2.10
N VAL A 248 -10.20 -7.77 -1.56
CA VAL A 248 -9.82 -9.04 -2.20
C VAL A 248 -10.93 -10.06 -1.99
N PRO A 249 -11.52 -10.64 -3.05
CA PRO A 249 -12.65 -11.57 -2.91
C PRO A 249 -12.19 -12.97 -2.44
N MET A 250 -11.40 -13.02 -1.38
CA MET A 250 -10.93 -14.27 -0.75
C MET A 250 -12.08 -14.92 0.01
N THR A 251 -12.57 -16.06 -0.50
CA THR A 251 -13.64 -16.85 0.11
C THR A 251 -13.13 -18.15 0.72
N SER A 252 -11.81 -18.37 0.69
CA SER A 252 -11.13 -19.57 1.22
C SER A 252 -9.91 -19.18 2.04
N PRO A 253 -9.65 -19.86 3.16
CA PRO A 253 -8.42 -19.69 3.93
C PRO A 253 -7.15 -20.15 3.19
N ASP A 254 -7.30 -20.92 2.09
CA ASP A 254 -6.21 -21.41 1.24
C ASP A 254 -5.88 -20.42 0.12
N ALA A 255 -6.26 -19.17 0.27
CA ALA A 255 -5.97 -18.10 -0.69
C ALA A 255 -4.82 -17.22 -0.21
N ALA A 256 -3.98 -16.81 -1.15
CA ALA A 256 -3.02 -15.72 -0.99
C ALA A 256 -3.46 -14.49 -1.78
N TYR A 257 -2.91 -13.34 -1.43
CA TYR A 257 -3.11 -12.12 -2.19
C TYR A 257 -1.77 -11.52 -2.65
N ILE A 258 -1.84 -10.77 -3.73
CA ILE A 258 -0.80 -9.89 -4.23
C ILE A 258 -1.44 -8.53 -4.47
N SER A 259 -1.18 -7.56 -3.62
CA SER A 259 -1.52 -6.16 -3.90
C SER A 259 -0.39 -5.55 -4.72
N CYS A 260 -0.63 -5.36 -6.02
CA CYS A 260 0.41 -5.00 -6.99
C CYS A 260 0.20 -3.60 -7.56
N GLY A 261 1.06 -2.70 -7.16
CA GLY A 261 1.24 -1.35 -7.68
C GLY A 261 2.73 -1.07 -7.92
N THR A 262 3.23 0.04 -7.40
CA THR A 262 4.68 0.36 -7.34
C THR A 262 5.45 -0.75 -6.61
N TRP A 263 4.90 -1.20 -5.49
CA TRP A 263 5.31 -2.39 -4.75
C TRP A 263 4.36 -3.55 -5.04
N GLY A 264 4.82 -4.76 -4.75
CA GLY A 264 4.00 -5.96 -4.69
C GLY A 264 4.00 -6.50 -3.26
N LEU A 265 2.87 -6.37 -2.55
CA LEU A 265 2.72 -6.91 -1.21
C LEU A 265 2.09 -8.30 -1.33
N VAL A 266 2.90 -9.33 -1.07
CA VAL A 266 2.58 -10.74 -1.35
C VAL A 266 2.42 -11.49 -0.04
N GLY A 267 1.23 -12.02 0.24
CA GLY A 267 1.03 -12.68 1.51
C GLY A 267 -0.29 -13.40 1.69
N VAL A 268 -0.52 -13.77 2.94
CA VAL A 268 -1.73 -14.45 3.44
C VAL A 268 -2.26 -13.73 4.68
N GLU A 269 -3.51 -13.96 5.03
CA GLU A 269 -4.05 -13.51 6.31
C GLU A 269 -3.92 -14.63 7.36
N ILE A 270 -3.39 -14.30 8.53
CA ILE A 270 -3.28 -15.20 9.67
C ILE A 270 -3.92 -14.57 10.92
N ALA A 271 -4.33 -15.38 11.87
CA ALA A 271 -4.96 -14.89 13.11
C ALA A 271 -3.93 -14.45 14.16
N GLU A 272 -2.82 -15.19 14.26
CA GLU A 272 -1.78 -14.98 15.25
C GLU A 272 -0.42 -14.78 14.56
N PRO A 273 0.50 -13.99 15.16
CA PRO A 273 1.81 -13.77 14.57
C PRO A 273 2.66 -15.05 14.59
N VAL A 274 3.41 -15.27 13.51
CA VAL A 274 4.38 -16.37 13.39
C VAL A 274 5.78 -15.79 13.48
N LEU A 275 6.27 -15.58 14.71
CA LEU A 275 7.58 -15.03 14.99
C LEU A 275 8.59 -16.18 15.21
N SER A 276 9.50 -16.32 14.26
CA SER A 276 10.58 -17.33 14.30
C SER A 276 11.83 -16.79 13.61
N ASP A 277 12.97 -17.46 13.82
CA ASP A 277 14.18 -17.14 13.06
C ASP A 277 13.93 -17.34 11.55
N ALA A 278 13.19 -18.36 11.16
CA ALA A 278 12.86 -18.62 9.76
C ALA A 278 12.04 -17.49 9.13
N THR A 279 11.04 -16.93 9.83
CA THR A 279 10.23 -15.81 9.32
C THR A 279 11.04 -14.51 9.27
N ARG A 280 11.94 -14.29 10.24
CA ARG A 280 12.86 -13.16 10.25
C ARG A 280 13.87 -13.25 9.11
N GLU A 281 14.49 -14.41 8.89
CA GLU A 281 15.48 -14.64 7.83
C GLU A 281 14.86 -14.54 6.44
N ALA A 282 13.61 -15.02 6.28
CA ALA A 282 12.82 -14.85 5.08
C ALA A 282 12.29 -13.41 4.91
N ASN A 283 12.55 -12.54 5.89
CA ASN A 283 12.20 -11.13 5.91
C ASN A 283 10.69 -10.89 5.69
N PHE A 284 9.83 -11.66 6.37
CA PHE A 284 8.38 -11.48 6.33
C PHE A 284 7.91 -10.47 7.37
N THR A 285 6.83 -9.77 7.07
CA THR A 285 6.22 -8.75 7.94
C THR A 285 4.85 -9.20 8.46
N HIS A 286 4.48 -8.70 9.64
CA HIS A 286 3.19 -8.89 10.30
C HIS A 286 2.51 -7.54 10.43
N GLU A 287 1.71 -7.17 9.45
CA GLU A 287 0.97 -5.90 9.46
C GLU A 287 -0.49 -6.14 9.79
N LEU A 288 -1.11 -5.25 10.54
CA LEU A 288 -2.51 -5.43 10.95
C LEU A 288 -3.48 -5.18 9.79
N GLY A 289 -4.48 -6.01 9.69
CA GLY A 289 -5.63 -5.88 8.80
C GLY A 289 -6.80 -5.14 9.48
N VAL A 290 -7.83 -4.84 8.71
CA VAL A 290 -8.96 -4.00 9.13
C VAL A 290 -9.77 -4.60 10.29
N ASP A 291 -9.92 -5.93 10.37
CA ASP A 291 -10.67 -6.59 11.45
C ASP A 291 -9.73 -7.29 12.45
N GLY A 292 -8.52 -6.75 12.62
CA GLY A 292 -7.55 -7.26 13.58
C GLY A 292 -6.84 -8.55 13.16
N GLY A 293 -7.11 -9.08 11.96
CA GLY A 293 -6.28 -10.12 11.35
C GLY A 293 -4.88 -9.61 11.05
N ILE A 294 -3.93 -10.49 10.86
CA ILE A 294 -2.56 -10.15 10.49
C ILE A 294 -2.36 -10.42 9.01
N ARG A 295 -1.92 -9.43 8.28
CA ARG A 295 -1.41 -9.54 6.92
C ARG A 295 0.05 -10.02 7.02
N PHE A 296 0.25 -11.32 6.92
CA PHE A 296 1.57 -11.94 6.90
C PHE A 296 2.07 -11.93 5.46
N LEU A 297 3.00 -11.03 5.16
CA LEU A 297 3.39 -10.73 3.80
C LEU A 297 4.89 -10.45 3.66
N HIS A 298 5.33 -10.40 2.40
CA HIS A 298 6.65 -9.92 2.01
C HIS A 298 6.49 -8.80 0.97
N ASN A 299 7.16 -7.69 1.20
CA ASN A 299 7.22 -6.58 0.24
C ASN A 299 8.22 -6.92 -0.86
N VAL A 300 7.74 -7.01 -2.08
CA VAL A 300 8.53 -7.25 -3.30
C VAL A 300 8.53 -5.99 -4.13
N THR A 301 9.64 -5.67 -4.78
CA THR A 301 9.67 -4.58 -5.76
C THR A 301 8.73 -4.93 -6.92
N GLY A 302 7.66 -4.16 -7.06
CA GLY A 302 6.60 -4.41 -8.04
C GLY A 302 6.84 -3.70 -9.38
N LEU A 303 5.80 -3.03 -9.88
CA LEU A 303 5.85 -2.34 -11.18
C LEU A 303 6.79 -1.12 -11.21
N TRP A 304 7.41 -0.76 -10.09
CA TRP A 304 8.45 0.27 -10.02
C TRP A 304 9.54 0.04 -11.08
N LEU A 305 10.05 -1.20 -11.21
CA LEU A 305 11.11 -1.55 -12.15
C LEU A 305 10.70 -1.24 -13.60
N LEU A 306 9.50 -1.62 -13.98
CA LEU A 306 8.99 -1.37 -15.33
C LEU A 306 8.73 0.12 -15.54
N SER A 307 8.13 0.80 -14.55
CA SER A 307 7.79 2.22 -14.66
C SER A 307 9.03 3.11 -14.77
N GLU A 308 10.09 2.84 -13.97
CA GLU A 308 11.35 3.59 -14.04
C GLU A 308 12.10 3.29 -15.34
N THR A 309 12.04 2.04 -15.81
CA THR A 309 12.62 1.66 -17.11
C THR A 309 11.95 2.42 -18.25
N VAL A 310 10.61 2.43 -18.26
CA VAL A 310 9.84 3.18 -19.27
C VAL A 310 10.13 4.68 -19.20
N ARG A 311 10.20 5.24 -18.00
CA ARG A 311 10.53 6.67 -17.80
C ARG A 311 11.93 7.01 -18.34
N ALA A 312 12.91 6.14 -18.13
CA ALA A 312 14.25 6.33 -18.67
C ALA A 312 14.26 6.31 -20.20
N TRP A 313 13.55 5.37 -20.82
CA TRP A 313 13.42 5.30 -22.27
C TRP A 313 12.64 6.48 -22.85
N GLU A 314 11.59 6.95 -22.19
CA GLU A 314 10.86 8.17 -22.60
C GLU A 314 11.74 9.41 -22.56
N ALA A 315 12.61 9.50 -21.56
CA ALA A 315 13.58 10.61 -21.46
C ALA A 315 14.64 10.55 -22.57
N GLU A 316 15.11 9.33 -22.92
CA GLU A 316 16.03 9.11 -24.01
C GLU A 316 15.42 9.46 -25.37
N ASP A 317 14.19 9.01 -25.62
CA ASP A 317 13.49 9.23 -26.89
C ASP A 317 12.91 10.66 -27.04
N GLY A 318 12.71 11.38 -25.93
CA GLY A 318 11.94 12.60 -25.88
C GLY A 318 10.46 12.42 -26.21
N ALA A 319 9.93 11.20 -26.08
CA ALA A 319 8.57 10.82 -26.47
C ALA A 319 7.96 9.82 -25.48
N LYS A 320 6.64 9.83 -25.35
CA LYS A 320 5.91 8.86 -24.52
C LYS A 320 5.87 7.48 -25.15
N ILE A 321 6.02 6.45 -24.33
CA ILE A 321 5.91 5.05 -24.75
C ILE A 321 4.44 4.60 -24.57
N ASP A 322 3.90 3.96 -25.60
CA ASP A 322 2.64 3.23 -25.52
C ASP A 322 2.85 1.95 -24.69
N LEU A 323 2.57 2.02 -23.39
CA LEU A 323 2.76 0.89 -22.48
C LEU A 323 1.94 -0.35 -22.89
N PRO A 324 0.65 -0.25 -23.25
CA PRO A 324 -0.10 -1.37 -23.78
C PRO A 324 0.59 -2.06 -24.97
N ALA A 325 1.06 -1.30 -25.95
CA ALA A 325 1.78 -1.86 -27.11
C ALA A 325 3.11 -2.52 -26.72
N LEU A 326 3.85 -1.95 -25.77
CA LEU A 326 5.07 -2.54 -25.23
C LEU A 326 4.78 -3.88 -24.52
N LEU A 327 3.71 -3.96 -23.72
CA LEU A 327 3.31 -5.19 -23.03
C LEU A 327 2.83 -6.27 -24.01
N GLU A 328 2.12 -5.89 -25.06
CA GLU A 328 1.74 -6.80 -26.15
C GLU A 328 2.98 -7.36 -26.85
N ALA A 329 3.93 -6.49 -27.23
CA ALA A 329 5.20 -6.93 -27.81
C ALA A 329 6.01 -7.81 -26.85
N ALA A 330 6.02 -7.50 -25.54
CA ALA A 330 6.67 -8.34 -24.53
C ALA A 330 5.99 -9.72 -24.41
N SER A 331 4.67 -9.80 -24.59
CA SER A 331 3.94 -11.07 -24.56
C SER A 331 4.27 -11.97 -25.75
N ALA A 332 4.63 -11.37 -26.87
CA ALA A 332 4.98 -12.05 -28.13
C ALA A 332 6.47 -12.48 -28.22
N VAL A 333 7.27 -12.18 -27.20
CA VAL A 333 8.67 -12.61 -27.14
C VAL A 333 8.74 -14.12 -26.97
N ASP A 334 9.33 -14.80 -27.97
CA ASP A 334 9.51 -16.24 -27.94
C ASP A 334 10.67 -16.69 -27.06
N GLY A 335 10.49 -17.83 -26.41
CA GLY A 335 11.51 -18.50 -25.62
C GLY A 335 11.74 -17.85 -24.23
N PRO A 336 12.68 -18.41 -23.46
CA PRO A 336 12.99 -17.92 -22.13
C PRO A 336 13.78 -16.61 -22.17
N VAL A 337 13.45 -15.69 -21.27
CA VAL A 337 14.23 -14.49 -21.01
C VAL A 337 14.98 -14.65 -19.67
N PRO A 338 16.13 -13.98 -19.49
CA PRO A 338 16.84 -14.01 -18.22
C PRO A 338 15.98 -13.40 -17.09
N VAL A 339 16.12 -13.95 -15.90
CA VAL A 339 15.43 -13.52 -14.69
C VAL A 339 16.48 -13.07 -13.68
N PHE A 340 16.28 -11.91 -13.09
CA PHE A 340 17.15 -11.33 -12.07
C PHE A 340 16.42 -11.18 -10.74
N ASP A 341 17.15 -10.92 -9.67
CA ASP A 341 16.53 -10.60 -8.37
C ASP A 341 15.86 -9.22 -8.43
N ALA A 342 14.53 -9.21 -8.46
CA ALA A 342 13.75 -7.97 -8.47
C ALA A 342 13.91 -7.14 -7.17
N ASN A 343 14.39 -7.76 -6.09
CA ASN A 343 14.62 -7.12 -4.79
C ASN A 343 16.07 -6.67 -4.59
N ASP A 344 16.93 -6.76 -5.62
CA ASP A 344 18.31 -6.28 -5.52
C ASP A 344 18.33 -4.83 -5.03
N PRO A 345 19.08 -4.52 -3.94
CA PRO A 345 19.10 -3.18 -3.34
C PRO A 345 19.50 -2.07 -4.33
N SER A 346 20.33 -2.39 -5.34
CA SER A 346 20.75 -1.43 -6.37
C SER A 346 19.58 -0.90 -7.21
N LEU A 347 18.46 -1.63 -7.26
CA LEU A 347 17.25 -1.27 -8.02
C LEU A 347 16.27 -0.39 -7.25
N SER A 348 16.57 -0.05 -6.00
CA SER A 348 15.66 0.73 -5.14
C SER A 348 15.63 2.22 -5.49
N ALA A 349 16.73 2.80 -5.95
CA ALA A 349 16.84 4.24 -6.24
C ALA A 349 16.24 4.60 -7.62
N PRO A 350 15.68 5.81 -7.78
CA PRO A 350 15.18 6.30 -9.07
C PRO A 350 16.31 6.54 -10.09
N GLY A 351 15.94 6.59 -11.36
CA GLY A 351 16.84 6.90 -12.49
C GLY A 351 17.72 5.73 -12.93
N GLU A 352 18.16 5.78 -14.19
CA GLU A 352 19.07 4.81 -14.83
C GLU A 352 18.68 3.33 -14.68
N MET A 353 17.40 3.04 -14.49
CA MET A 353 16.93 1.69 -14.21
C MET A 353 17.32 0.65 -15.28
N PRO A 354 17.28 0.94 -16.59
CA PRO A 354 17.75 -0.02 -17.59
C PRO A 354 19.23 -0.41 -17.41
N THR A 355 20.09 0.55 -17.07
CA THR A 355 21.52 0.32 -16.84
C THR A 355 21.74 -0.56 -15.61
N ARG A 356 21.06 -0.24 -14.50
CA ARG A 356 21.16 -1.01 -13.25
C ARG A 356 20.67 -2.45 -13.43
N ILE A 357 19.54 -2.66 -14.09
CA ILE A 357 19.05 -4.00 -14.39
C ILE A 357 20.04 -4.77 -15.28
N ALA A 358 20.62 -4.10 -16.29
CA ALA A 358 21.63 -4.72 -17.13
C ALA A 358 22.88 -5.11 -16.32
N ASP A 359 23.29 -4.32 -15.35
CA ASP A 359 24.42 -4.63 -14.48
C ASP A 359 24.13 -5.79 -13.52
N VAL A 360 22.93 -5.84 -12.94
CA VAL A 360 22.49 -6.99 -12.14
C VAL A 360 22.47 -8.28 -12.97
N LEU A 361 21.92 -8.24 -14.19
CA LEU A 361 21.94 -9.39 -15.09
C LEU A 361 23.36 -9.87 -15.42
N ARG A 362 24.28 -8.95 -15.74
CA ARG A 362 25.68 -9.28 -16.03
C ARG A 362 26.38 -9.87 -14.80
N ALA A 363 26.15 -9.30 -13.61
CA ALA A 363 26.72 -9.81 -12.36
C ALA A 363 26.24 -11.24 -12.06
N GLN A 364 25.03 -11.60 -12.48
CA GLN A 364 24.48 -12.94 -12.37
C GLN A 364 24.88 -13.87 -13.54
N GLY A 365 25.70 -13.41 -14.47
CA GLY A 365 26.16 -14.20 -15.61
C GLY A 365 25.17 -14.34 -16.75
N HIS A 366 24.14 -13.48 -16.80
CA HIS A 366 23.14 -13.46 -17.84
C HIS A 366 23.47 -12.44 -18.95
N ALA A 367 23.08 -12.76 -20.18
CA ALA A 367 23.06 -11.79 -21.27
C ALA A 367 21.91 -10.78 -21.05
N VAL A 368 22.19 -9.51 -21.37
CA VAL A 368 21.14 -8.48 -21.35
C VAL A 368 20.21 -8.71 -22.54
N PRO A 369 18.88 -8.74 -22.34
CA PRO A 369 17.92 -8.93 -23.43
C PRO A 369 18.07 -7.87 -24.53
N ASP A 370 17.99 -8.27 -25.79
CA ASP A 370 18.04 -7.37 -26.93
C ASP A 370 16.63 -6.79 -27.23
N GLY A 371 16.57 -5.48 -27.36
CA GLY A 371 15.34 -4.74 -27.61
C GLY A 371 14.41 -4.58 -26.39
N ARG A 372 13.60 -3.52 -26.44
CA ARG A 372 12.73 -3.09 -25.32
C ARG A 372 11.67 -4.12 -24.92
N ALA A 373 11.13 -4.85 -25.90
CA ALA A 373 10.12 -5.89 -25.65
C ALA A 373 10.67 -7.05 -24.81
N ALA A 374 11.85 -7.58 -25.18
CA ALA A 374 12.51 -8.66 -24.44
C ALA A 374 13.00 -8.18 -23.06
N PHE A 375 13.48 -6.94 -22.97
CA PHE A 375 13.87 -6.32 -21.70
C PHE A 375 12.67 -6.16 -20.76
N ALA A 376 11.53 -5.63 -21.25
CA ALA A 376 10.28 -5.53 -20.48
C ALA A 376 9.78 -6.91 -20.05
N ARG A 377 9.87 -7.93 -20.92
CA ARG A 377 9.51 -9.31 -20.57
C ARG A 377 10.40 -9.84 -19.44
N SER A 378 11.71 -9.59 -19.48
CA SER A 378 12.65 -9.98 -18.42
C SER A 378 12.28 -9.35 -17.07
N ILE A 379 11.94 -8.07 -17.05
CA ILE A 379 11.45 -7.39 -15.83
C ILE A 379 10.20 -8.08 -15.28
N ILE A 380 9.20 -8.31 -16.13
CA ILE A 380 7.92 -8.92 -15.72
C ILE A 380 8.14 -10.34 -15.19
N GLU A 381 8.97 -11.13 -15.86
CA GLU A 381 9.32 -12.48 -15.41
C GLU A 381 10.07 -12.48 -14.07
N SER A 382 10.92 -11.48 -13.83
CA SER A 382 11.66 -11.32 -12.58
C SER A 382 10.72 -10.97 -11.42
N ILE A 383 9.78 -10.06 -11.65
CA ILE A 383 8.73 -9.73 -10.67
C ILE A 383 7.87 -10.97 -10.38
N ALA A 384 7.43 -11.69 -11.41
CA ALA A 384 6.63 -12.91 -11.25
C ALA A 384 7.37 -14.01 -10.48
N ALA A 385 8.69 -14.14 -10.71
CA ALA A 385 9.54 -15.08 -9.97
C ALA A 385 9.63 -14.71 -8.47
N ALA A 386 9.79 -13.41 -8.17
CA ALA A 386 9.80 -12.93 -6.80
C ALA A 386 8.43 -13.13 -6.11
N PHE A 387 7.32 -12.87 -6.80
CA PHE A 387 5.98 -13.16 -6.30
C PHE A 387 5.78 -14.64 -6.00
N ALA A 388 6.14 -15.52 -6.94
CA ALA A 388 6.05 -16.95 -6.74
C ALA A 388 6.94 -17.47 -5.60
N GLY A 389 8.12 -16.88 -5.42
CA GLY A 389 9.00 -17.13 -4.27
C GLY A 389 8.33 -16.76 -2.95
N ALA A 390 7.81 -15.53 -2.85
CA ALA A 390 7.13 -15.04 -1.65
C ALA A 390 5.87 -15.89 -1.31
N ILE A 391 5.10 -16.32 -2.34
CA ILE A 391 3.94 -17.22 -2.14
C ILE A 391 4.38 -18.58 -1.55
N ARG A 392 5.45 -19.18 -2.07
CA ARG A 392 5.97 -20.46 -1.50
C ARG A 392 6.42 -20.27 -0.06
N SER A 393 7.18 -19.22 0.22
CA SER A 393 7.62 -18.91 1.59
C SER A 393 6.44 -18.63 2.53
N ALA A 394 5.42 -17.88 2.05
CA ALA A 394 4.20 -17.65 2.83
C ALA A 394 3.48 -18.95 3.19
N ALA A 395 3.35 -19.88 2.23
CA ALA A 395 2.75 -21.19 2.46
C ALA A 395 3.54 -22.01 3.49
N GLU A 396 4.85 -22.09 3.32
CA GLU A 396 5.75 -22.86 4.19
C GLU A 396 5.77 -22.28 5.62
N LEU A 397 5.99 -20.98 5.75
CA LEU A 397 6.14 -20.32 7.05
C LEU A 397 4.83 -20.24 7.84
N SER A 398 3.69 -20.08 7.16
CA SER A 398 2.37 -20.06 7.79
C SER A 398 1.78 -21.46 8.02
N GLY A 399 2.37 -22.50 7.40
CA GLY A 399 1.83 -23.87 7.42
C GLY A 399 0.51 -24.03 6.65
N ARG A 400 0.17 -23.09 5.76
CA ARG A 400 -1.10 -23.08 5.02
C ARG A 400 -0.89 -23.48 3.55
N PRO A 401 -1.67 -24.42 3.01
CA PRO A 401 -1.65 -24.69 1.58
C PRO A 401 -2.24 -23.48 0.83
N ILE A 402 -1.60 -23.07 -0.26
CA ILE A 402 -2.12 -22.00 -1.13
C ILE A 402 -2.63 -22.63 -2.41
N ARG A 403 -3.92 -22.49 -2.68
CA ARG A 403 -4.62 -23.05 -3.84
C ARG A 403 -5.09 -22.00 -4.85
N THR A 404 -5.08 -20.72 -4.45
CA THR A 404 -5.50 -19.61 -5.29
C THR A 404 -4.74 -18.36 -4.89
N ILE A 405 -4.33 -17.57 -5.88
CA ILE A 405 -3.69 -16.26 -5.69
C ILE A 405 -4.65 -15.20 -6.22
N HIS A 406 -4.99 -14.21 -5.42
CA HIS A 406 -5.70 -13.01 -5.84
C HIS A 406 -4.70 -11.90 -6.13
N LEU A 407 -4.56 -11.47 -7.38
CA LEU A 407 -3.70 -10.36 -7.77
C LEU A 407 -4.57 -9.13 -8.04
N VAL A 408 -4.47 -8.13 -7.16
CA VAL A 408 -5.29 -6.90 -7.19
C VAL A 408 -4.45 -5.65 -7.43
N GLY A 409 -5.11 -4.52 -7.64
CA GLY A 409 -4.44 -3.26 -7.95
C GLY A 409 -4.07 -3.14 -9.43
N GLY A 410 -3.28 -2.12 -9.79
CA GLY A 410 -2.89 -1.82 -11.17
C GLY A 410 -2.16 -2.95 -11.88
N GLY A 411 -1.46 -3.80 -11.13
CA GLY A 411 -0.76 -4.99 -11.66
C GLY A 411 -1.70 -6.03 -12.27
N SER A 412 -2.96 -6.07 -11.85
CA SER A 412 -3.96 -7.00 -12.40
C SER A 412 -4.31 -6.73 -13.87
N LEU A 413 -4.01 -5.53 -14.37
CA LEU A 413 -4.15 -5.18 -15.78
C LEU A 413 -3.02 -5.76 -16.66
N ASN A 414 -1.90 -6.15 -16.05
CA ASN A 414 -0.77 -6.70 -16.78
C ASN A 414 -0.94 -8.21 -16.96
N ARG A 415 -1.55 -8.61 -18.09
CA ARG A 415 -1.82 -10.01 -18.42
C ARG A 415 -0.56 -10.87 -18.43
N VAL A 416 0.57 -10.31 -18.87
CA VAL A 416 1.86 -11.02 -18.90
C VAL A 416 2.31 -11.34 -17.47
N LEU A 417 2.21 -10.39 -16.55
CA LEU A 417 2.54 -10.59 -15.14
C LEU A 417 1.61 -11.62 -14.48
N CYS A 418 0.29 -11.51 -14.73
CA CYS A 418 -0.69 -12.44 -14.17
C CYS A 418 -0.43 -13.88 -14.61
N GLN A 419 -0.20 -14.08 -15.91
CA GLN A 419 0.11 -15.42 -16.45
C GLN A 419 1.47 -15.94 -15.97
N ALA A 420 2.53 -15.10 -16.00
CA ALA A 420 3.85 -15.47 -15.51
C ALA A 420 3.84 -15.84 -14.02
N THR A 421 3.03 -15.13 -13.20
CA THR A 421 2.85 -15.44 -11.78
C THR A 421 2.16 -16.80 -11.61
N ALA A 422 1.13 -17.09 -12.39
CA ALA A 422 0.47 -18.40 -12.36
C ALA A 422 1.44 -19.52 -12.76
N ASP A 423 2.15 -19.36 -13.87
CA ASP A 423 3.10 -20.36 -14.39
C ASP A 423 4.22 -20.65 -13.38
N ARG A 424 4.80 -19.61 -12.78
CA ARG A 424 5.93 -19.74 -11.84
C ARG A 424 5.54 -20.22 -10.44
N SER A 425 4.32 -19.92 -10.00
CA SER A 425 3.82 -20.39 -8.70
C SER A 425 3.21 -21.79 -8.78
N GLY A 426 2.77 -22.23 -9.95
CA GLY A 426 1.97 -23.43 -10.13
C GLY A 426 0.55 -23.32 -9.56
N VAL A 427 0.11 -22.09 -9.22
CA VAL A 427 -1.18 -21.81 -8.59
C VAL A 427 -2.00 -20.87 -9.47
N PRO A 428 -3.32 -21.11 -9.64
CA PRO A 428 -4.16 -20.20 -10.42
C PRO A 428 -4.18 -18.80 -9.84
N VAL A 429 -4.07 -17.79 -10.73
CA VAL A 429 -4.18 -16.36 -10.37
C VAL A 429 -5.55 -15.85 -10.80
N LEU A 430 -6.23 -15.17 -9.87
CA LEU A 430 -7.46 -14.40 -10.08
C LEU A 430 -7.09 -12.91 -10.07
N ALA A 431 -7.15 -12.27 -11.23
CA ALA A 431 -6.73 -10.88 -11.41
C ALA A 431 -7.90 -9.91 -11.28
N GLY A 432 -7.79 -8.95 -10.37
CA GLY A 432 -8.80 -7.94 -10.05
C GLY A 432 -9.43 -8.13 -8.65
N PRO A 433 -10.09 -7.07 -8.17
CA PRO A 433 -10.35 -5.78 -8.84
C PRO A 433 -9.10 -4.87 -8.97
N VAL A 434 -9.13 -4.00 -9.98
CA VAL A 434 -8.05 -3.03 -10.24
C VAL A 434 -7.96 -1.96 -9.16
N GLU A 435 -9.11 -1.42 -8.76
CA GLU A 435 -9.23 -0.36 -7.76
C GLU A 435 -9.52 -0.92 -6.36
N ALA A 436 -8.81 -2.01 -5.99
CA ALA A 436 -9.05 -2.72 -4.73
C ALA A 436 -8.93 -1.80 -3.50
N THR A 437 -7.95 -0.90 -3.47
CA THR A 437 -7.74 0.04 -2.39
C THR A 437 -8.96 0.93 -2.17
N ALA A 438 -9.40 1.63 -3.21
CA ALA A 438 -10.58 2.49 -3.13
C ALA A 438 -11.86 1.71 -2.80
N LEU A 439 -12.01 0.47 -3.32
CA LEU A 439 -13.13 -0.40 -2.96
C LEU A 439 -13.12 -0.75 -1.47
N GLY A 440 -11.98 -1.11 -0.92
CA GLY A 440 -11.85 -1.42 0.51
C GLY A 440 -12.13 -0.20 1.39
N ASN A 441 -11.63 0.96 1.00
CA ASN A 441 -11.94 2.23 1.65
C ASN A 441 -13.46 2.47 1.69
N VAL A 442 -14.14 2.37 0.55
CA VAL A 442 -15.60 2.51 0.44
C VAL A 442 -16.35 1.47 1.29
N LEU A 443 -15.90 0.21 1.28
CA LEU A 443 -16.50 -0.87 2.07
C LEU A 443 -16.46 -0.61 3.57
N VAL A 444 -15.32 -0.13 4.08
CA VAL A 444 -15.18 0.21 5.52
C VAL A 444 -16.08 1.39 5.89
N GLN A 445 -16.12 2.44 5.08
CA GLN A 445 -17.04 3.56 5.30
C GLN A 445 -18.51 3.10 5.32
N ALA A 446 -18.90 2.33 4.31
CA ALA A 446 -20.28 1.83 4.18
C ALA A 446 -20.68 0.91 5.34
N ARG A 447 -19.76 0.08 5.83
CA ARG A 447 -19.97 -0.73 7.03
C ARG A 447 -20.23 0.14 8.25
N THR A 448 -19.43 1.17 8.44
CA THR A 448 -19.61 2.13 9.55
C THR A 448 -20.95 2.85 9.47
N LEU A 449 -21.40 3.19 8.27
CA LEU A 449 -22.70 3.83 8.02
C LEU A 449 -23.88 2.84 8.07
N GLY A 450 -23.63 1.54 8.22
CA GLY A 450 -24.69 0.51 8.24
C GLY A 450 -25.34 0.24 6.88
N ALA A 451 -24.66 0.58 5.78
CA ALA A 451 -25.15 0.38 4.42
C ALA A 451 -24.94 -1.05 3.90
N VAL A 452 -24.00 -1.77 4.49
CA VAL A 452 -23.59 -3.14 4.12
C VAL A 452 -23.42 -3.99 5.37
N PRO A 453 -23.36 -5.34 5.24
CA PRO A 453 -23.10 -6.23 6.37
C PRO A 453 -21.79 -5.91 7.12
N SER A 454 -21.71 -6.38 8.36
CA SER A 454 -20.63 -6.01 9.28
C SER A 454 -19.38 -6.88 9.18
N THR A 455 -19.47 -8.09 8.63
CA THR A 455 -18.35 -9.03 8.59
C THR A 455 -17.53 -8.87 7.32
N LEU A 456 -16.21 -9.07 7.43
CA LEU A 456 -15.29 -9.03 6.30
C LEU A 456 -15.64 -10.07 5.23
N GLU A 457 -16.10 -11.24 5.63
CA GLU A 457 -16.54 -12.30 4.73
C GLU A 457 -17.72 -11.85 3.84
N GLU A 458 -18.71 -11.18 4.42
CA GLU A 458 -19.86 -10.66 3.69
C GLU A 458 -19.48 -9.50 2.75
N LEU A 459 -18.53 -8.64 3.18
CA LEU A 459 -17.97 -7.58 2.32
C LEU A 459 -17.28 -8.18 1.10
N ARG A 460 -16.45 -9.19 1.30
CA ARG A 460 -15.77 -9.93 0.21
C ARG A 460 -16.76 -10.67 -0.70
N ALA A 461 -17.82 -11.20 -0.14
CA ALA A 461 -18.89 -11.80 -0.93
C ALA A 461 -19.61 -10.74 -1.81
N LEU A 462 -19.77 -9.50 -1.34
CA LEU A 462 -20.28 -8.40 -2.17
C LEU A 462 -19.31 -8.08 -3.30
N VAL A 463 -18.00 -7.95 -3.01
CA VAL A 463 -16.98 -7.74 -4.06
C VAL A 463 -17.02 -8.86 -5.09
N SER A 464 -17.06 -10.13 -4.65
CA SER A 464 -17.10 -11.28 -5.54
C SER A 464 -18.31 -11.30 -6.49
N ARG A 465 -19.47 -10.78 -6.03
CA ARG A 465 -20.68 -10.68 -6.86
C ARG A 465 -20.63 -9.53 -7.86
N THR A 466 -19.96 -8.43 -7.51
CA THR A 466 -19.96 -7.20 -8.32
C THR A 466 -18.72 -7.07 -9.22
N HIS A 467 -17.63 -7.73 -8.87
CA HIS A 467 -16.35 -7.65 -9.57
C HIS A 467 -15.81 -9.06 -9.83
N SER A 468 -16.06 -9.58 -11.03
CA SER A 468 -15.57 -10.90 -11.45
C SER A 468 -14.09 -10.80 -11.86
N PRO A 469 -13.16 -11.52 -11.19
CA PRO A 469 -11.75 -11.51 -11.57
C PRO A 469 -11.49 -12.32 -12.85
N GLU A 470 -10.52 -11.91 -13.65
CA GLU A 470 -10.01 -12.71 -14.78
C GLU A 470 -9.12 -13.84 -14.23
N ARG A 471 -9.30 -15.07 -14.75
CA ARG A 471 -8.58 -16.25 -14.26
C ARG A 471 -7.44 -16.63 -15.18
N TYR A 472 -6.25 -16.78 -14.61
CA TYR A 472 -5.05 -17.31 -15.26
C TYR A 472 -4.69 -18.67 -14.63
N THR A 473 -4.62 -19.71 -15.45
CA THR A 473 -4.21 -21.06 -15.02
C THR A 473 -2.75 -21.30 -15.39
N PRO A 474 -1.99 -21.99 -14.50
CA PRO A 474 -0.63 -22.39 -14.83
C PRO A 474 -0.57 -23.18 -16.13
N ARG A 475 0.36 -22.85 -16.98
CA ARG A 475 0.67 -23.62 -18.20
C ARG A 475 1.69 -24.70 -17.87
N PRO A 476 1.65 -25.83 -18.56
CA PRO A 476 2.62 -26.93 -18.36
C PRO A 476 4.07 -26.53 -18.56
#